data_851509aa6c1d4d269e98d62b504cb3d6
#
_entry.id   851509aa6c1d4d269e98d62b504cb3d6
#
_cell.length_a   1.000
_cell.length_b   1.000
_cell.length_c   1.000
_cell.angle_alpha   90.00
_cell.angle_beta   90.00
_cell.angle_gamma   90.00
#
_symmetry.space_group_name_H-M   'P 1'
#
loop_
_entity.id
_entity.type
_entity.pdbx_description
1 polymer ?
#
loop_
_entity_poly.entity_id
_entity_poly.type
_entity_poly.pdbx_seq_one_letter_code
_entity_poly.pdbx_strand_id
1 'polypeptide(L)'
;MPSRTDAPLFPLRSVVLGAFVPAFLFAVGTGALLPVVVPSSTSLGATLAVAGVVAALLPVGTIAADLPAGALAARVGDRVAMIIAGVAGAGAFALAAVATRLWLLAVAVLVLGAASAVFNLARHSYLTGVTPPLMRARVMSTLGGVHRIGQFVGPFAGALIIDRAGIAGAYWLGMVVALAAAVTVVVVKDDDGERLAEPATTEAVGPRATLGSVLRDHRALFATLGVACLLIGAIRGARQTVIPMWGEHLGLDPATVSLIFGVAGGVDMLFFYPAGKVMDRMGRNWVAIPSMLLMGLALAVLPFTGGVTSLAVVAMALGFGNGIGSGILMTLASDAAPAQGRAQFLGLWRVLQDTGSALGPLIVSAGAALGSLAAGIWATGVLGPTAAAALARWVPRWTVHANRTTRRAAGIHT
;
A
#
# COMPACT_ATOMS: atom_id res chain seq x y z
N MET A 1 -11.98 17.18 -46.23
CA MET A 1 -11.15 17.08 -45.03
C MET A 1 -11.97 17.62 -43.87
N PRO A 2 -12.46 16.83 -42.92
CA PRO A 2 -13.10 17.37 -41.73
C PRO A 2 -12.02 17.90 -40.79
N SER A 3 -12.30 19.08 -40.23
CA SER A 3 -11.42 19.86 -39.36
C SER A 3 -11.06 19.08 -38.08
N ARG A 4 -9.79 19.08 -37.73
CA ARG A 4 -9.14 18.40 -36.58
C ARG A 4 -9.44 19.05 -35.21
N THR A 5 -10.55 19.73 -34.99
CA THR A 5 -10.76 20.64 -33.85
C THR A 5 -11.78 20.23 -32.80
N ASP A 6 -12.42 19.05 -32.87
CA ASP A 6 -13.48 18.70 -31.91
C ASP A 6 -13.27 17.33 -31.20
N ALA A 7 -12.05 16.92 -30.94
CA ALA A 7 -11.86 15.89 -29.94
C ALA A 7 -12.12 16.51 -28.55
N PRO A 8 -13.07 15.99 -27.74
CA PRO A 8 -13.33 16.53 -26.42
C PRO A 8 -12.04 16.51 -25.60
N LEU A 9 -11.62 17.70 -25.15
CA LEU A 9 -10.44 17.83 -24.30
C LEU A 9 -10.67 16.98 -23.05
N PHE A 10 -9.75 16.06 -22.75
CA PHE A 10 -9.79 15.27 -21.54
C PHE A 10 -9.97 16.20 -20.31
N PRO A 11 -10.99 16.00 -19.46
CA PRO A 11 -11.36 16.94 -18.41
C PRO A 11 -10.35 16.87 -17.24
N LEU A 12 -9.17 17.45 -17.43
CA LEU A 12 -8.07 17.45 -16.44
C LEU A 12 -8.52 18.00 -15.07
N ARG A 13 -9.40 19.02 -15.07
CA ARG A 13 -9.87 19.63 -13.81
C ARG A 13 -10.75 18.68 -13.01
N SER A 14 -11.69 17.98 -13.64
CA SER A 14 -12.57 17.02 -12.95
C SER A 14 -11.79 15.82 -12.46
N VAL A 15 -10.80 15.32 -13.19
CA VAL A 15 -9.90 14.23 -12.77
C VAL A 15 -9.02 14.66 -11.60
N VAL A 16 -8.43 15.87 -11.65
CA VAL A 16 -7.57 16.37 -10.54
C VAL A 16 -8.40 16.54 -9.28
N LEU A 17 -9.52 17.24 -9.34
CA LEU A 17 -10.35 17.51 -8.17
C LEU A 17 -11.18 16.31 -7.72
N GLY A 18 -11.64 15.47 -8.66
CA GLY A 18 -12.49 14.31 -8.36
C GLY A 18 -11.74 13.07 -7.90
N ALA A 19 -10.45 12.95 -8.22
CA ALA A 19 -9.68 11.76 -7.87
C ALA A 19 -8.29 12.03 -7.26
N PHE A 20 -7.49 12.96 -7.79
CA PHE A 20 -6.13 13.15 -7.29
C PHE A 20 -6.11 13.90 -5.96
N VAL A 21 -6.89 14.97 -5.80
CA VAL A 21 -6.98 15.71 -4.53
C VAL A 21 -7.54 14.84 -3.41
N PRO A 22 -8.68 14.12 -3.58
CA PRO A 22 -9.15 13.18 -2.57
C PRO A 22 -8.13 12.08 -2.25
N ALA A 23 -7.41 11.57 -3.27
CA ALA A 23 -6.36 10.58 -3.07
C ALA A 23 -5.22 11.09 -2.21
N PHE A 24 -4.76 12.32 -2.47
CA PHE A 24 -3.71 12.98 -1.69
C PHE A 24 -4.15 13.18 -0.24
N LEU A 25 -5.33 13.76 -0.04
CA LEU A 25 -5.86 14.05 1.30
C LEU A 25 -6.02 12.77 2.14
N PHE A 26 -6.65 11.74 1.56
CA PHE A 26 -6.82 10.47 2.25
C PHE A 26 -5.47 9.79 2.57
N ALA A 27 -4.50 9.90 1.66
CA ALA A 27 -3.15 9.38 1.86
C ALA A 27 -2.37 10.16 2.94
N VAL A 28 -2.59 11.47 3.10
CA VAL A 28 -2.04 12.25 4.22
C VAL A 28 -2.56 11.70 5.55
N GLY A 29 -3.87 11.44 5.66
CA GLY A 29 -4.46 10.88 6.88
C GLY A 29 -3.88 9.51 7.22
N THR A 30 -3.83 8.59 6.26
CA THR A 30 -3.25 7.25 6.48
C THR A 30 -1.74 7.29 6.74
N GLY A 31 -1.01 8.22 6.14
CA GLY A 31 0.41 8.46 6.41
C GLY A 31 0.66 8.96 7.84
N ALA A 32 -0.17 9.86 8.35
CA ALA A 32 -0.10 10.35 9.73
C ALA A 32 -0.47 9.27 10.76
N LEU A 33 -1.35 8.33 10.39
CA LEU A 33 -1.80 7.22 11.23
C LEU A 33 -0.69 6.23 11.56
N LEU A 34 0.08 5.80 10.54
CA LEU A 34 0.99 4.66 10.64
C LEU A 34 1.98 4.75 11.81
N PRO A 35 2.68 5.87 12.05
CA PRO A 35 3.63 5.96 13.16
C PRO A 35 3.00 6.08 14.54
N VAL A 36 1.70 6.40 14.65
CA VAL A 36 1.05 6.72 15.93
C VAL A 36 0.20 5.58 16.50
N VAL A 37 -0.13 4.55 15.71
CA VAL A 37 -0.96 3.42 16.19
C VAL A 37 -0.30 2.68 17.35
N VAL A 38 1.02 2.45 17.27
CA VAL A 38 1.77 1.74 18.32
C VAL A 38 1.82 2.58 19.60
N PRO A 39 2.33 3.84 19.61
CA PRO A 39 2.36 4.63 20.84
C PRO A 39 0.96 4.94 21.39
N SER A 40 -0.08 5.03 20.55
CA SER A 40 -1.46 5.14 21.05
C SER A 40 -1.93 3.87 21.75
N SER A 41 -1.52 2.71 21.26
CA SER A 41 -1.88 1.44 21.91
C SER A 41 -1.19 1.29 23.27
N THR A 42 0.09 1.63 23.36
CA THR A 42 0.85 1.55 24.61
C THR A 42 0.39 2.58 25.65
N SER A 43 0.00 3.78 25.22
CA SER A 43 -0.60 4.80 26.11
C SER A 43 -1.95 4.34 26.71
N LEU A 44 -2.66 3.42 26.04
CA LEU A 44 -3.89 2.77 26.53
C LEU A 44 -3.58 1.49 27.34
N GLY A 45 -2.32 1.24 27.71
CA GLY A 45 -1.89 0.13 28.55
C GLY A 45 -1.58 -1.16 27.79
N ALA A 46 -1.49 -1.14 26.47
CA ALA A 46 -1.11 -2.32 25.70
C ALA A 46 0.40 -2.60 25.81
N THR A 47 0.77 -3.88 25.82
CA THR A 47 2.15 -4.27 25.58
C THR A 47 2.53 -4.04 24.11
N LEU A 48 3.84 -3.97 23.79
CA LEU A 48 4.31 -3.85 22.42
C LEU A 48 3.78 -4.98 21.51
N ALA A 49 3.66 -6.19 22.06
CA ALA A 49 3.05 -7.31 21.34
C ALA A 49 1.62 -7.02 20.90
N VAL A 50 0.79 -6.53 21.83
CA VAL A 50 -0.62 -6.19 21.53
C VAL A 50 -0.71 -4.97 20.61
N ALA A 51 0.16 -3.98 20.80
CA ALA A 51 0.23 -2.80 19.93
C ALA A 51 0.52 -3.17 18.49
N GLY A 52 1.43 -4.12 18.25
CA GLY A 52 1.71 -4.62 16.91
C GLY A 52 0.54 -5.41 16.29
N VAL A 53 -0.25 -6.14 17.12
CA VAL A 53 -1.50 -6.77 16.66
C VAL A 53 -2.51 -5.70 16.25
N VAL A 54 -2.66 -4.63 17.04
CA VAL A 54 -3.56 -3.50 16.67
C VAL A 54 -3.12 -2.87 15.35
N ALA A 55 -1.81 -2.67 15.14
CA ALA A 55 -1.32 -2.16 13.86
C ALA A 55 -1.61 -3.11 12.69
N ALA A 56 -1.57 -4.43 12.89
CA ALA A 56 -1.92 -5.44 11.89
C ALA A 56 -3.41 -5.40 11.50
N LEU A 57 -4.30 -4.83 12.31
CA LEU A 57 -5.72 -4.70 11.98
C LEU A 57 -5.96 -3.80 10.77
N LEU A 58 -5.05 -2.88 10.46
CA LEU A 58 -5.17 -2.03 9.25
C LEU A 58 -5.17 -2.88 7.97
N PRO A 59 -4.13 -3.68 7.65
CA PRO A 59 -4.18 -4.57 6.49
C PRO A 59 -5.23 -5.67 6.60
N VAL A 60 -5.58 -6.15 7.80
CA VAL A 60 -6.69 -7.10 8.01
C VAL A 60 -8.01 -6.49 7.57
N GLY A 61 -8.29 -5.24 7.98
CA GLY A 61 -9.48 -4.51 7.54
C GLY A 61 -9.52 -4.30 6.02
N THR A 62 -8.36 -4.05 5.41
CA THR A 62 -8.23 -3.95 3.95
C THR A 62 -8.64 -5.26 3.27
N ILE A 63 -8.08 -6.38 3.70
CA ILE A 63 -8.39 -7.72 3.16
C ILE A 63 -9.88 -8.05 3.33
N ALA A 64 -10.43 -7.80 4.51
CA ALA A 64 -11.83 -8.09 4.81
C ALA A 64 -12.79 -7.28 3.93
N ALA A 65 -12.40 -6.06 3.54
CA ALA A 65 -13.23 -5.17 2.74
C ALA A 65 -12.97 -5.28 1.22
N ASP A 66 -11.90 -5.89 0.74
CA ASP A 66 -11.56 -5.94 -0.70
C ASP A 66 -12.69 -6.56 -1.55
N LEU A 67 -13.30 -7.65 -1.11
CA LEU A 67 -14.43 -8.25 -1.83
C LEU A 67 -15.73 -7.45 -1.70
N PRO A 68 -16.15 -7.04 -0.47
CA PRO A 68 -17.33 -6.17 -0.29
C PRO A 68 -17.22 -4.81 -0.99
N ALA A 69 -16.00 -4.25 -1.09
CA ALA A 69 -15.75 -2.97 -1.74
C ALA A 69 -16.21 -2.97 -3.21
N GLY A 70 -15.89 -4.04 -3.95
CA GLY A 70 -16.34 -4.18 -5.34
C GLY A 70 -17.85 -4.27 -5.46
N ALA A 71 -18.51 -5.01 -4.57
CA ALA A 71 -19.98 -5.12 -4.54
C ALA A 71 -20.63 -3.80 -4.15
N LEU A 72 -20.05 -3.04 -3.22
CA LEU A 72 -20.53 -1.72 -2.84
C LEU A 72 -20.42 -0.75 -4.03
N ALA A 73 -19.25 -0.63 -4.65
CA ALA A 73 -19.03 0.25 -5.79
C ALA A 73 -19.96 -0.08 -6.98
N ALA A 74 -20.22 -1.37 -7.23
CA ALA A 74 -21.15 -1.81 -8.26
C ALA A 74 -22.61 -1.42 -7.96
N ARG A 75 -23.01 -1.34 -6.69
CA ARG A 75 -24.39 -1.00 -6.29
C ARG A 75 -24.65 0.50 -6.23
N VAL A 76 -23.74 1.27 -5.66
CA VAL A 76 -23.95 2.69 -5.37
C VAL A 76 -23.18 3.62 -6.32
N GLY A 77 -22.33 3.06 -7.18
CA GLY A 77 -21.42 3.81 -8.05
C GLY A 77 -20.10 4.17 -7.33
N ASP A 78 -19.06 4.35 -8.12
CA ASP A 78 -17.69 4.60 -7.63
C ASP A 78 -17.60 5.86 -6.77
N ARG A 79 -18.27 6.92 -7.19
CA ARG A 79 -18.24 8.22 -6.52
C ARG A 79 -18.89 8.17 -5.12
N VAL A 80 -20.09 7.57 -5.03
CA VAL A 80 -20.78 7.41 -3.75
C VAL A 80 -19.99 6.48 -2.83
N ALA A 81 -19.38 5.42 -3.37
CA ALA A 81 -18.52 4.54 -2.60
C ALA A 81 -17.30 5.27 -2.02
N MET A 82 -16.66 6.20 -2.78
CA MET A 82 -15.59 7.05 -2.26
C MET A 82 -16.07 7.98 -1.13
N ILE A 83 -17.26 8.57 -1.25
CA ILE A 83 -17.83 9.43 -0.20
C ILE A 83 -18.09 8.61 1.06
N ILE A 84 -18.74 7.45 0.95
CA ILE A 84 -19.02 6.55 2.08
C ILE A 84 -17.70 6.17 2.77
N ALA A 85 -16.68 5.78 2.00
CA ALA A 85 -15.39 5.43 2.53
C ALA A 85 -14.68 6.60 3.22
N GLY A 86 -14.74 7.80 2.64
CA GLY A 86 -14.19 9.02 3.23
C GLY A 86 -14.85 9.38 4.56
N VAL A 87 -16.18 9.32 4.62
CA VAL A 87 -16.95 9.58 5.85
C VAL A 87 -16.71 8.48 6.89
N ALA A 88 -16.73 7.21 6.51
CA ALA A 88 -16.42 6.09 7.41
C ALA A 88 -14.98 6.19 7.94
N GLY A 89 -14.01 6.53 7.09
CA GLY A 89 -12.64 6.79 7.49
C GLY A 89 -12.53 7.96 8.48
N ALA A 90 -13.22 9.06 8.22
CA ALA A 90 -13.27 10.20 9.14
C ALA A 90 -13.87 9.83 10.50
N GLY A 91 -14.97 9.07 10.51
CA GLY A 91 -15.57 8.54 11.74
C GLY A 91 -14.64 7.62 12.51
N ALA A 92 -13.90 6.77 11.80
CA ALA A 92 -12.91 5.89 12.42
C ALA A 92 -11.70 6.67 12.97
N PHE A 93 -11.22 7.71 12.28
CA PHE A 93 -10.21 8.61 12.81
C PHE A 93 -10.70 9.35 14.07
N ALA A 94 -11.95 9.86 14.06
CA ALA A 94 -12.55 10.48 15.23
C ALA A 94 -12.66 9.49 16.40
N LEU A 95 -13.09 8.24 16.14
CA LEU A 95 -13.13 7.18 17.14
C LEU A 95 -11.74 6.90 17.74
N ALA A 96 -10.69 6.85 16.90
CA ALA A 96 -9.31 6.68 17.36
C ALA A 96 -8.84 7.86 18.24
N ALA A 97 -9.22 9.11 17.86
CA ALA A 97 -8.85 10.32 18.60
C ALA A 97 -9.43 10.37 20.02
N VAL A 98 -10.65 9.85 20.20
CA VAL A 98 -11.34 9.83 21.50
C VAL A 98 -11.28 8.47 22.19
N ALA A 99 -10.50 7.53 21.69
CA ALA A 99 -10.40 6.18 22.23
C ALA A 99 -9.79 6.22 23.64
N THR A 100 -10.57 5.82 24.62
CA THR A 100 -10.14 5.66 26.03
C THR A 100 -9.84 4.22 26.39
N ARG A 101 -10.13 3.28 25.48
CA ARG A 101 -9.90 1.85 25.65
C ARG A 101 -9.31 1.25 24.41
N LEU A 102 -8.41 0.28 24.57
CA LEU A 102 -7.69 -0.36 23.47
C LEU A 102 -8.61 -0.95 22.39
N TRP A 103 -9.75 -1.56 22.78
CA TRP A 103 -10.66 -2.15 21.80
C TRP A 103 -11.32 -1.10 20.88
N LEU A 104 -11.55 0.15 21.37
CA LEU A 104 -12.05 1.24 20.53
C LEU A 104 -11.02 1.62 19.45
N LEU A 105 -9.75 1.73 19.85
CA LEU A 105 -8.66 1.97 18.91
C LEU A 105 -8.53 0.82 17.90
N ALA A 106 -8.63 -0.43 18.36
CA ALA A 106 -8.57 -1.61 17.49
C ALA A 106 -9.68 -1.60 16.43
N VAL A 107 -10.92 -1.31 16.85
CA VAL A 107 -12.07 -1.16 15.92
C VAL A 107 -11.83 -0.02 14.95
N ALA A 108 -11.34 1.13 15.43
CA ALA A 108 -11.04 2.27 14.58
C ALA A 108 -10.01 1.93 13.50
N VAL A 109 -8.90 1.28 13.86
CA VAL A 109 -7.85 0.86 12.92
C VAL A 109 -8.37 -0.16 11.90
N LEU A 110 -9.18 -1.12 12.33
CA LEU A 110 -9.83 -2.10 11.45
C LEU A 110 -10.75 -1.41 10.43
N VAL A 111 -11.60 -0.49 10.89
CA VAL A 111 -12.52 0.28 10.02
C VAL A 111 -11.74 1.18 9.07
N LEU A 112 -10.64 1.80 9.51
CA LEU A 112 -9.75 2.58 8.64
C LEU A 112 -9.15 1.72 7.51
N GLY A 113 -8.76 0.48 7.81
CA GLY A 113 -8.33 -0.48 6.80
C GLY A 113 -9.42 -0.76 5.78
N ALA A 114 -10.63 -1.06 6.24
CA ALA A 114 -11.79 -1.31 5.38
C ALA A 114 -12.15 -0.08 4.52
N ALA A 115 -12.20 1.10 5.13
CA ALA A 115 -12.46 2.35 4.41
C ALA A 115 -11.38 2.62 3.33
N SER A 116 -10.11 2.33 3.65
CA SER A 116 -9.00 2.47 2.69
C SER A 116 -9.16 1.54 1.48
N ALA A 117 -9.60 0.30 1.68
CA ALA A 117 -9.86 -0.65 0.60
C ALA A 117 -10.95 -0.13 -0.34
N VAL A 118 -12.10 0.26 0.22
CA VAL A 118 -13.23 0.81 -0.54
C VAL A 118 -12.83 2.07 -1.31
N PHE A 119 -12.17 3.02 -0.62
CA PHE A 119 -11.74 4.27 -1.24
C PHE A 119 -10.77 4.05 -2.39
N ASN A 120 -9.77 3.18 -2.20
CA ASN A 120 -8.76 2.89 -3.21
C ASN A 120 -9.38 2.16 -4.42
N LEU A 121 -10.27 1.19 -4.21
CA LEU A 121 -10.92 0.45 -5.28
C LEU A 121 -11.84 1.36 -6.10
N ALA A 122 -12.74 2.08 -5.45
CA ALA A 122 -13.70 2.97 -6.10
C ALA A 122 -12.98 4.07 -6.89
N ARG A 123 -11.93 4.66 -6.35
CA ARG A 123 -11.10 5.66 -7.03
C ARG A 123 -10.42 5.10 -8.28
N HIS A 124 -9.85 3.88 -8.24
CA HIS A 124 -9.24 3.24 -9.40
C HIS A 124 -10.28 2.93 -10.48
N SER A 125 -11.46 2.44 -10.09
CA SER A 125 -12.58 2.18 -10.98
C SER A 125 -13.05 3.47 -11.68
N TYR A 126 -13.32 4.51 -10.89
CA TYR A 126 -13.71 5.84 -11.41
C TYR A 126 -12.72 6.38 -12.45
N LEU A 127 -11.41 6.40 -12.10
CA LEU A 127 -10.39 6.90 -13.03
C LEU A 127 -10.28 6.05 -14.31
N THR A 128 -10.45 4.74 -14.20
CA THR A 128 -10.42 3.85 -15.37
C THR A 128 -11.61 4.13 -16.30
N GLY A 129 -12.78 4.44 -15.73
CA GLY A 129 -13.99 4.78 -16.49
C GLY A 129 -13.88 6.10 -17.24
N VAL A 130 -13.39 7.16 -16.56
CA VAL A 130 -13.34 8.51 -17.15
C VAL A 130 -12.10 8.76 -18.03
N THR A 131 -11.10 7.87 -18.00
CA THR A 131 -9.83 8.09 -18.70
C THR A 131 -9.78 7.35 -20.04
N PRO A 132 -9.49 8.05 -21.16
CA PRO A 132 -9.29 7.40 -22.46
C PRO A 132 -8.21 6.32 -22.41
N PRO A 133 -8.35 5.18 -23.13
CA PRO A 133 -7.43 4.05 -23.07
C PRO A 133 -5.95 4.42 -23.24
N LEU A 134 -5.66 5.35 -24.16
CA LEU A 134 -4.28 5.81 -24.45
C LEU A 134 -3.63 6.58 -23.28
N MET A 135 -4.42 7.16 -22.38
CA MET A 135 -3.92 7.96 -21.25
C MET A 135 -3.98 7.21 -19.91
N ARG A 136 -4.65 6.06 -19.83
CA ARG A 136 -4.87 5.29 -18.59
C ARG A 136 -3.56 5.02 -17.85
N ALA A 137 -2.52 4.56 -18.54
CA ALA A 137 -1.24 4.26 -17.91
C ALA A 137 -0.61 5.50 -17.23
N ARG A 138 -0.64 6.65 -17.90
CA ARG A 138 -0.12 7.92 -17.36
C ARG A 138 -0.94 8.38 -16.16
N VAL A 139 -2.26 8.36 -16.26
CA VAL A 139 -3.18 8.80 -15.19
C VAL A 139 -3.03 7.90 -13.95
N MET A 140 -2.96 6.58 -14.12
CA MET A 140 -2.75 5.64 -13.02
C MET A 140 -1.37 5.79 -12.36
N SER A 141 -0.33 6.03 -13.15
CA SER A 141 1.01 6.31 -12.61
C SER A 141 1.02 7.61 -11.81
N THR A 142 0.38 8.67 -12.31
CA THR A 142 0.23 9.95 -11.59
C THR A 142 -0.54 9.77 -10.29
N LEU A 143 -1.61 8.98 -10.30
CA LEU A 143 -2.37 8.64 -9.09
C LEU A 143 -1.50 7.96 -8.04
N GLY A 144 -0.69 6.99 -8.46
CA GLY A 144 0.27 6.32 -7.56
C GLY A 144 1.29 7.30 -6.97
N GLY A 145 1.78 8.25 -7.77
CA GLY A 145 2.67 9.32 -7.32
C GLY A 145 2.02 10.25 -6.30
N VAL A 146 0.80 10.71 -6.58
CA VAL A 146 0.02 11.59 -5.69
C VAL A 146 -0.25 10.90 -4.34
N HIS A 147 -0.64 9.63 -4.35
CA HIS A 147 -0.84 8.85 -3.14
C HIS A 147 0.44 8.75 -2.29
N ARG A 148 1.60 8.50 -2.92
CA ARG A 148 2.90 8.46 -2.24
C ARG A 148 3.30 9.79 -1.62
N ILE A 149 3.06 10.91 -2.35
CA ILE A 149 3.31 12.24 -1.82
C ILE A 149 2.45 12.48 -0.57
N GLY A 150 1.17 12.09 -0.58
CA GLY A 150 0.31 12.18 0.59
C GLY A 150 0.83 11.35 1.77
N GLN A 151 1.22 10.10 1.53
CA GLN A 151 1.81 9.24 2.57
C GLN A 151 3.14 9.78 3.11
N PHE A 152 3.92 10.46 2.29
CA PHE A 152 5.14 11.15 2.71
C PHE A 152 4.84 12.39 3.57
N VAL A 153 3.90 13.22 3.17
CA VAL A 153 3.53 14.46 3.89
C VAL A 153 2.87 14.14 5.24
N GLY A 154 2.09 13.05 5.31
CA GLY A 154 1.30 12.68 6.48
C GLY A 154 2.08 12.62 7.79
N PRO A 155 3.19 11.88 7.89
CA PRO A 155 3.98 11.78 9.12
C PRO A 155 4.55 13.13 9.59
N PHE A 156 4.96 14.02 8.69
CA PHE A 156 5.45 15.35 9.06
C PHE A 156 4.34 16.26 9.57
N ALA A 157 3.18 16.25 8.88
CA ALA A 157 2.00 16.97 9.35
C ALA A 157 1.51 16.41 10.70
N GLY A 158 1.53 15.09 10.85
CA GLY A 158 1.24 14.41 12.10
C GLY A 158 2.20 14.83 13.22
N ALA A 159 3.50 14.77 13.00
CA ALA A 159 4.52 15.16 13.98
C ALA A 159 4.33 16.60 14.48
N LEU A 160 4.08 17.55 13.56
CA LEU A 160 3.86 18.94 13.91
C LEU A 160 2.64 19.16 14.82
N ILE A 161 1.60 18.37 14.62
CA ILE A 161 0.37 18.47 15.43
C ILE A 161 0.55 17.71 16.75
N ILE A 162 1.24 16.56 16.75
CA ILE A 162 1.54 15.78 17.96
C ILE A 162 2.29 16.63 18.97
N ASP A 163 3.28 17.39 18.52
CA ASP A 163 4.08 18.29 19.37
C ASP A 163 3.21 19.34 20.13
N ARG A 164 2.09 19.76 19.54
CA ARG A 164 1.19 20.77 20.10
C ARG A 164 -0.05 20.23 20.81
N ALA A 165 -0.61 19.14 20.29
CA ALA A 165 -1.91 18.62 20.70
C ALA A 165 -1.88 17.15 21.17
N GLY A 166 -0.67 16.59 21.34
CA GLY A 166 -0.49 15.19 21.71
C GLY A 166 -0.86 14.22 20.57
N ILE A 167 -0.76 12.92 20.84
CA ILE A 167 -0.96 11.84 19.86
C ILE A 167 -2.35 11.93 19.19
N ALA A 168 -3.39 12.29 19.95
CA ALA A 168 -4.76 12.45 19.43
C ALA A 168 -4.84 13.46 18.27
N GLY A 169 -3.93 14.44 18.23
CA GLY A 169 -3.85 15.43 17.17
C GLY A 169 -3.62 14.82 15.78
N ALA A 170 -2.85 13.74 15.67
CA ALA A 170 -2.65 13.04 14.40
C ALA A 170 -3.94 12.39 13.89
N TYR A 171 -4.78 11.88 14.77
CA TYR A 171 -6.09 11.32 14.39
C TYR A 171 -7.07 12.42 14.00
N TRP A 172 -7.07 13.56 14.69
CA TRP A 172 -7.89 14.73 14.30
C TRP A 172 -7.47 15.27 12.92
N LEU A 173 -6.18 15.32 12.63
CA LEU A 173 -5.70 15.61 11.28
C LEU A 173 -6.28 14.60 10.28
N GLY A 174 -6.18 13.29 10.57
CA GLY A 174 -6.72 12.23 9.73
C GLY A 174 -8.21 12.41 9.44
N MET A 175 -9.01 12.74 10.48
CA MET A 175 -10.43 13.03 10.34
C MET A 175 -10.69 14.20 9.39
N VAL A 176 -10.00 15.33 9.61
CA VAL A 176 -10.19 16.54 8.79
C VAL A 176 -9.86 16.28 7.32
N VAL A 177 -8.72 15.63 7.04
CA VAL A 177 -8.32 15.37 5.64
C VAL A 177 -9.20 14.29 4.99
N ALA A 178 -9.72 13.30 5.72
CA ALA A 178 -10.66 12.32 5.20
C ALA A 178 -12.02 12.94 4.87
N LEU A 179 -12.52 13.84 5.74
CA LEU A 179 -13.72 14.64 5.44
C LEU A 179 -13.50 15.55 4.24
N ALA A 180 -12.36 16.24 4.19
CA ALA A 180 -12.01 17.09 3.04
C ALA A 180 -11.96 16.28 1.74
N ALA A 181 -11.42 15.05 1.79
CA ALA A 181 -11.45 14.13 0.63
C ALA A 181 -12.88 13.79 0.21
N ALA A 182 -13.78 13.47 1.16
CA ALA A 182 -15.19 13.21 0.86
C ALA A 182 -15.88 14.45 0.28
N VAL A 183 -15.67 15.63 0.86
CA VAL A 183 -16.24 16.91 0.41
C VAL A 183 -15.78 17.25 -1.01
N THR A 184 -14.48 17.07 -1.34
CA THR A 184 -13.99 17.32 -2.69
C THR A 184 -14.69 16.43 -3.72
N VAL A 185 -14.95 15.16 -3.38
CA VAL A 185 -15.72 14.26 -4.26
C VAL A 185 -17.18 14.73 -4.41
N VAL A 186 -17.80 15.27 -3.35
CA VAL A 186 -19.19 15.79 -3.41
C VAL A 186 -19.29 17.05 -4.26
N VAL A 187 -18.34 17.99 -4.11
CA VAL A 187 -18.40 19.32 -4.76
C VAL A 187 -18.10 19.25 -6.26
N VAL A 188 -17.25 18.32 -6.69
CA VAL A 188 -16.92 18.17 -8.10
C VAL A 188 -18.11 17.57 -8.83
N LYS A 189 -18.84 18.39 -9.59
CA LYS A 189 -19.92 17.91 -10.47
C LYS A 189 -19.34 17.18 -11.66
N ASP A 190 -19.82 15.97 -11.89
CA ASP A 190 -19.46 15.11 -13.04
C ASP A 190 -20.38 15.39 -14.22
N ASP A 191 -20.38 16.62 -14.75
CA ASP A 191 -21.17 16.92 -15.98
C ASP A 191 -20.65 16.15 -17.21
N ASP A 192 -19.40 15.68 -17.18
CA ASP A 192 -18.74 14.97 -18.29
C ASP A 192 -18.51 13.47 -18.03
N GLY A 193 -18.50 13.00 -16.78
CA GLY A 193 -18.22 11.60 -16.44
C GLY A 193 -19.35 10.65 -16.84
N GLU A 194 -20.60 11.05 -16.69
CA GLU A 194 -21.76 10.25 -17.14
C GLU A 194 -21.85 10.12 -18.67
N ARG A 195 -21.34 11.10 -19.43
CA ARG A 195 -21.34 11.08 -20.89
C ARG A 195 -20.25 10.18 -21.49
N LEU A 196 -19.19 9.87 -20.73
CA LEU A 196 -18.06 9.05 -21.19
C LEU A 196 -18.12 7.61 -20.63
N ALA A 197 -19.02 7.32 -19.72
CA ALA A 197 -19.30 5.97 -19.26
C ALA A 197 -20.09 5.22 -20.35
N GLU A 198 -19.42 4.86 -21.43
CA GLU A 198 -19.92 3.75 -22.24
C GLU A 198 -20.04 2.54 -21.31
N PRO A 199 -21.21 1.85 -21.30
CA PRO A 199 -21.32 0.62 -20.55
C PRO A 199 -20.17 -0.26 -21.01
N ALA A 200 -19.34 -0.74 -20.03
CA ALA A 200 -18.25 -1.64 -20.31
C ALA A 200 -18.83 -2.73 -21.23
N THR A 201 -18.47 -2.67 -22.50
CA THR A 201 -18.90 -3.64 -23.49
C THR A 201 -18.53 -4.99 -22.90
N THR A 202 -19.55 -5.79 -22.68
CA THR A 202 -19.44 -7.15 -22.15
C THR A 202 -18.73 -7.99 -23.22
N GLU A 203 -17.43 -7.79 -23.38
CA GLU A 203 -16.60 -8.73 -24.08
C GLU A 203 -16.32 -9.87 -23.12
N ALA A 204 -17.13 -10.90 -23.20
CA ALA A 204 -16.71 -12.29 -23.07
C ALA A 204 -17.92 -13.21 -23.23
N VAL A 205 -18.19 -13.62 -24.42
CA VAL A 205 -18.86 -14.88 -24.72
C VAL A 205 -17.85 -16.00 -24.42
N GLY A 206 -17.82 -16.41 -23.15
CA GLY A 206 -17.03 -17.53 -22.67
C GLY A 206 -17.39 -17.82 -21.20
N PRO A 207 -17.22 -19.04 -20.70
CA PRO A 207 -17.49 -19.35 -19.31
C PRO A 207 -16.65 -18.41 -18.44
N ARG A 208 -17.32 -17.64 -17.57
CA ARG A 208 -16.67 -16.69 -16.65
C ARG A 208 -15.70 -17.45 -15.76
N ALA A 209 -14.40 -17.13 -15.88
CA ALA A 209 -13.40 -17.71 -14.97
C ALA A 209 -13.78 -17.36 -13.52
N THR A 210 -13.86 -18.39 -12.67
CA THR A 210 -14.09 -18.22 -11.24
C THR A 210 -12.77 -18.14 -10.50
N LEU A 211 -12.75 -17.55 -9.29
CA LEU A 211 -11.55 -17.52 -8.44
C LEU A 211 -10.98 -18.93 -8.23
N GLY A 212 -11.86 -19.93 -8.02
CA GLY A 212 -11.46 -21.33 -7.81
C GLY A 212 -10.83 -21.97 -9.05
N SER A 213 -11.35 -21.69 -10.27
CA SER A 213 -10.75 -22.20 -11.50
C SER A 213 -9.37 -21.59 -11.74
N VAL A 214 -9.23 -20.27 -11.60
CA VAL A 214 -7.94 -19.58 -11.76
C VAL A 214 -6.90 -20.08 -10.77
N LEU A 215 -7.27 -20.29 -9.50
CA LEU A 215 -6.37 -20.82 -8.49
C LEU A 215 -5.91 -22.25 -8.82
N ARG A 216 -6.84 -23.10 -9.29
CA ARG A 216 -6.55 -24.50 -9.65
C ARG A 216 -5.64 -24.57 -10.88
N ASP A 217 -5.95 -23.80 -11.91
CA ASP A 217 -5.23 -23.83 -13.19
C ASP A 217 -3.82 -23.25 -13.06
N HIS A 218 -3.62 -22.29 -12.14
CA HIS A 218 -2.34 -21.62 -11.89
C HIS A 218 -1.71 -22.01 -10.54
N ARG A 219 -2.10 -23.15 -9.95
CA ARG A 219 -1.61 -23.58 -8.62
C ARG A 219 -0.10 -23.59 -8.47
N ALA A 220 0.63 -24.00 -9.50
CA ALA A 220 2.09 -24.03 -9.49
C ALA A 220 2.71 -22.62 -9.42
N LEU A 221 2.10 -21.65 -10.08
CA LEU A 221 2.51 -20.25 -10.03
C LEU A 221 2.25 -19.65 -8.63
N PHE A 222 1.06 -19.88 -8.08
CA PHE A 222 0.72 -19.39 -6.72
C PHE A 222 1.55 -20.08 -5.64
N ALA A 223 1.87 -21.38 -5.79
CA ALA A 223 2.74 -22.11 -4.84
C ALA A 223 4.22 -21.68 -4.92
N THR A 224 4.64 -20.96 -5.95
CA THR A 224 6.01 -20.52 -6.15
C THR A 224 6.12 -18.98 -6.07
N LEU A 225 5.75 -18.31 -7.13
CA LEU A 225 5.81 -16.85 -7.22
C LEU A 225 4.83 -16.16 -6.24
N GLY A 226 3.67 -16.80 -5.98
CA GLY A 226 2.72 -16.33 -4.97
C GLY A 226 3.29 -16.36 -3.55
N VAL A 227 4.08 -17.38 -3.20
CA VAL A 227 4.80 -17.41 -1.92
C VAL A 227 5.83 -16.30 -1.84
N ALA A 228 6.57 -16.02 -2.92
CA ALA A 228 7.48 -14.88 -2.95
C ALA A 228 6.72 -13.55 -2.76
N CYS A 229 5.54 -13.40 -3.37
CA CYS A 229 4.66 -12.25 -3.19
C CYS A 229 4.26 -12.07 -1.71
N LEU A 230 3.86 -13.15 -1.04
CA LEU A 230 3.50 -13.16 0.38
C LEU A 230 4.69 -12.75 1.27
N LEU A 231 5.89 -13.30 1.02
CA LEU A 231 7.12 -12.95 1.76
C LEU A 231 7.46 -11.47 1.59
N ILE A 232 7.38 -10.92 0.37
CA ILE A 232 7.58 -9.50 0.09
C ILE A 232 6.55 -8.66 0.84
N GLY A 233 5.28 -9.06 0.82
CA GLY A 233 4.21 -8.43 1.60
C GLY A 233 4.56 -8.39 3.08
N ALA A 234 5.01 -9.51 3.66
CA ALA A 234 5.35 -9.62 5.08
C ALA A 234 6.48 -8.67 5.50
N ILE A 235 7.56 -8.59 4.72
CA ILE A 235 8.65 -7.66 4.99
C ILE A 235 8.18 -6.20 4.92
N ARG A 236 7.35 -5.87 3.94
CA ARG A 236 6.81 -4.51 3.78
C ARG A 236 5.83 -4.13 4.88
N GLY A 237 4.98 -5.06 5.29
CA GLY A 237 4.09 -4.88 6.43
C GLY A 237 4.86 -4.70 7.74
N ALA A 238 5.87 -5.56 7.98
CA ALA A 238 6.76 -5.42 9.13
C ALA A 238 7.46 -4.06 9.17
N ARG A 239 7.99 -3.56 8.02
CA ARG A 239 8.63 -2.23 7.92
C ARG A 239 7.77 -1.11 8.47
N GLN A 240 6.46 -1.14 8.20
CA GLN A 240 5.53 -0.11 8.66
C GLN A 240 5.36 -0.11 10.17
N THR A 241 5.58 -1.24 10.82
CA THR A 241 5.33 -1.44 12.25
C THR A 241 6.62 -1.45 13.08
N VAL A 242 7.74 -1.95 12.55
CA VAL A 242 8.98 -2.08 13.33
C VAL A 242 9.58 -0.74 13.73
N ILE A 243 9.47 0.30 12.87
CA ILE A 243 10.02 1.63 13.19
C ILE A 243 9.28 2.23 14.40
N PRO A 244 7.93 2.32 14.43
CA PRO A 244 7.24 2.82 15.62
C PRO A 244 7.37 1.88 16.83
N MET A 245 7.39 0.55 16.67
CA MET A 245 7.59 -0.38 17.79
C MET A 245 8.98 -0.26 18.41
N TRP A 246 10.01 -0.11 17.59
CA TRP A 246 11.38 0.04 18.10
C TRP A 246 11.60 1.44 18.69
N GLY A 247 11.03 2.48 18.08
CA GLY A 247 11.02 3.83 18.64
C GLY A 247 10.38 3.88 20.04
N GLU A 248 9.24 3.23 20.21
CA GLU A 248 8.56 3.08 21.50
C GLU A 248 9.41 2.28 22.49
N HIS A 249 10.06 1.19 22.06
CA HIS A 249 10.99 0.39 22.87
C HIS A 249 12.18 1.22 23.36
N LEU A 250 12.68 2.15 22.58
CA LEU A 250 13.74 3.09 22.94
C LEU A 250 13.22 4.27 23.78
N GLY A 251 11.93 4.38 24.05
CA GLY A 251 11.33 5.52 24.76
C GLY A 251 11.40 6.83 24.00
N LEU A 252 11.43 6.78 22.66
CA LEU A 252 11.45 7.99 21.83
C LEU A 252 10.06 8.64 21.77
N ASP A 253 10.06 9.95 21.75
CA ASP A 253 8.85 10.76 21.59
C ASP A 253 8.12 10.42 20.26
N PRO A 254 6.77 10.30 20.27
CA PRO A 254 5.97 9.96 19.10
C PRO A 254 6.12 10.91 17.90
N ALA A 255 6.35 12.22 18.14
CA ALA A 255 6.61 13.17 17.06
C ALA A 255 7.95 12.87 16.37
N THR A 256 9.00 12.58 17.16
CA THR A 256 10.31 12.15 16.65
C THR A 256 10.21 10.86 15.83
N VAL A 257 9.48 9.86 16.31
CA VAL A 257 9.25 8.60 15.58
C VAL A 257 8.50 8.87 14.26
N SER A 258 7.52 9.77 14.27
CA SER A 258 6.78 10.17 13.06
C SER A 258 7.69 10.87 12.04
N LEU A 259 8.63 11.72 12.49
CA LEU A 259 9.62 12.34 11.61
C LEU A 259 10.57 11.31 11.00
N ILE A 260 11.08 10.36 11.80
CA ILE A 260 11.93 9.26 11.29
C ILE A 260 11.17 8.46 10.23
N PHE A 261 9.91 8.11 10.50
CA PHE A 261 9.05 7.40 9.57
C PHE A 261 8.82 8.18 8.27
N GLY A 262 8.59 9.50 8.39
CA GLY A 262 8.44 10.42 7.25
C GLY A 262 9.70 10.50 6.39
N VAL A 263 10.88 10.64 7.00
CA VAL A 263 12.17 10.68 6.29
C VAL A 263 12.41 9.35 5.55
N ALA A 264 12.14 8.21 6.19
CA ALA A 264 12.22 6.90 5.53
C ALA A 264 11.26 6.80 4.33
N GLY A 265 10.06 7.36 4.45
CA GLY A 265 9.09 7.47 3.35
C GLY A 265 9.56 8.38 2.22
N GLY A 266 10.29 9.45 2.53
CA GLY A 266 10.92 10.34 1.55
C GLY A 266 11.99 9.63 0.73
N VAL A 267 12.86 8.86 1.38
CA VAL A 267 13.86 8.02 0.70
C VAL A 267 13.18 6.99 -0.20
N ASP A 268 12.12 6.31 0.29
CA ASP A 268 11.30 5.39 -0.52
C ASP A 268 10.79 6.08 -1.81
N MET A 269 10.23 7.28 -1.67
CA MET A 269 9.66 8.02 -2.79
C MET A 269 10.74 8.45 -3.82
N LEU A 270 11.92 8.86 -3.38
CA LEU A 270 13.00 9.32 -4.27
C LEU A 270 13.51 8.20 -5.19
N PHE A 271 13.59 6.97 -4.68
CA PHE A 271 14.17 5.85 -5.42
C PHE A 271 13.18 5.03 -6.24
N PHE A 272 11.87 5.25 -6.07
CA PHE A 272 10.83 4.55 -6.84
C PHE A 272 10.99 4.71 -8.36
N TYR A 273 11.14 5.94 -8.84
CA TYR A 273 11.20 6.20 -10.28
C TYR A 273 12.51 5.74 -10.93
N PRO A 274 13.71 6.02 -10.37
CA PRO A 274 14.96 5.46 -10.89
C PRO A 274 14.97 3.92 -10.94
N ALA A 275 14.45 3.27 -9.90
CA ALA A 275 14.37 1.82 -9.82
C ALA A 275 13.49 1.22 -10.92
N GLY A 276 12.38 1.86 -11.27
CA GLY A 276 11.55 1.47 -12.40
C GLY A 276 12.34 1.43 -13.71
N LYS A 277 13.15 2.46 -13.99
CA LYS A 277 14.03 2.48 -15.19
C LYS A 277 15.07 1.36 -15.19
N VAL A 278 15.65 1.05 -14.03
CA VAL A 278 16.60 -0.07 -13.89
C VAL A 278 15.89 -1.40 -14.15
N MET A 279 14.70 -1.59 -13.57
CA MET A 279 13.88 -2.78 -13.76
C MET A 279 13.52 -3.01 -15.24
N ASP A 280 13.19 -1.95 -15.97
CA ASP A 280 12.86 -2.03 -17.38
C ASP A 280 14.07 -2.35 -18.25
N ARG A 281 15.25 -1.81 -17.92
CA ARG A 281 16.48 -2.03 -18.70
C ARG A 281 17.19 -3.34 -18.35
N MET A 282 17.33 -3.66 -17.08
CA MET A 282 18.16 -4.77 -16.59
C MET A 282 17.37 -6.03 -16.27
N GLY A 283 16.07 -5.89 -16.05
CA GLY A 283 15.16 -6.99 -15.67
C GLY A 283 14.71 -6.95 -14.21
N ARG A 284 13.69 -7.74 -13.90
CA ARG A 284 12.97 -7.73 -12.61
C ARG A 284 13.87 -8.10 -11.42
N ASN A 285 14.76 -9.08 -11.61
CA ASN A 285 15.61 -9.58 -10.53
C ASN A 285 16.68 -8.58 -10.09
N TRP A 286 17.12 -7.68 -10.97
CA TRP A 286 18.12 -6.65 -10.63
C TRP A 286 17.63 -5.61 -9.62
N VAL A 287 16.35 -5.51 -9.46
CA VAL A 287 15.72 -4.60 -8.50
C VAL A 287 15.14 -5.39 -7.32
N ALA A 288 14.46 -6.50 -7.60
CA ALA A 288 13.74 -7.27 -6.60
C ALA A 288 14.68 -7.91 -5.56
N ILE A 289 15.76 -8.55 -6.02
CA ILE A 289 16.70 -9.25 -5.12
C ILE A 289 17.43 -8.26 -4.20
N PRO A 290 18.10 -7.21 -4.70
CA PRO A 290 18.75 -6.22 -3.83
C PRO A 290 17.80 -5.54 -2.86
N SER A 291 16.56 -5.24 -3.28
CA SER A 291 15.52 -4.68 -2.42
C SER A 291 15.28 -5.57 -1.17
N MET A 292 15.05 -6.87 -1.38
CA MET A 292 14.76 -7.80 -0.31
C MET A 292 15.97 -8.05 0.61
N LEU A 293 17.16 -8.17 0.03
CA LEU A 293 18.40 -8.33 0.81
C LEU A 293 18.66 -7.10 1.68
N LEU A 294 18.51 -5.90 1.13
CA LEU A 294 18.72 -4.67 1.87
C LEU A 294 17.69 -4.49 3.00
N MET A 295 16.41 -4.77 2.73
CA MET A 295 15.38 -4.70 3.77
C MET A 295 15.64 -5.75 4.86
N GLY A 296 16.02 -6.99 4.50
CA GLY A 296 16.38 -8.02 5.47
C GLY A 296 17.58 -7.63 6.32
N LEU A 297 18.63 -7.06 5.69
CA LEU A 297 19.81 -6.57 6.40
C LEU A 297 19.48 -5.41 7.34
N ALA A 298 18.69 -4.45 6.88
CA ALA A 298 18.27 -3.32 7.70
C ALA A 298 17.44 -3.78 8.92
N LEU A 299 16.55 -4.78 8.76
CA LEU A 299 15.84 -5.41 9.87
C LEU A 299 16.79 -6.16 10.81
N ALA A 300 17.83 -6.81 10.29
CA ALA A 300 18.82 -7.48 11.12
C ALA A 300 19.65 -6.49 11.97
N VAL A 301 19.93 -5.30 11.44
CA VAL A 301 20.70 -4.24 12.12
C VAL A 301 19.83 -3.42 13.09
N LEU A 302 18.51 -3.31 12.83
CA LEU A 302 17.61 -2.45 13.60
C LEU A 302 17.71 -2.66 15.13
N PRO A 303 17.74 -3.89 15.68
CA PRO A 303 17.84 -4.10 17.13
C PRO A 303 19.15 -3.63 17.79
N PHE A 304 20.15 -3.26 17.00
CA PHE A 304 21.41 -2.69 17.52
C PHE A 304 21.39 -1.17 17.58
N THR A 305 20.28 -0.54 17.17
CA THR A 305 20.12 0.93 17.26
C THR A 305 19.73 1.33 18.68
N GLY A 306 20.40 2.35 19.23
CA GLY A 306 20.18 2.82 20.60
C GLY A 306 19.73 4.28 20.70
N GLY A 307 19.32 4.93 19.61
CA GLY A 307 18.89 6.33 19.65
C GLY A 307 18.36 6.84 18.30
N VAL A 308 17.95 8.10 18.30
CA VAL A 308 17.28 8.78 17.16
C VAL A 308 18.08 8.65 15.86
N THR A 309 19.36 9.00 15.89
CA THR A 309 20.19 9.02 14.66
C THR A 309 20.39 7.63 14.08
N SER A 310 20.72 6.63 14.91
CA SER A 310 20.94 5.26 14.45
C SER A 310 19.65 4.64 13.92
N LEU A 311 18.51 4.87 14.59
CA LEU A 311 17.21 4.44 14.13
C LEU A 311 16.83 5.11 12.80
N ALA A 312 17.07 6.43 12.65
CA ALA A 312 16.79 7.16 11.42
C ALA A 312 17.61 6.61 10.23
N VAL A 313 18.90 6.30 10.42
CA VAL A 313 19.75 5.72 9.37
C VAL A 313 19.21 4.35 8.93
N VAL A 314 18.86 3.47 9.86
CA VAL A 314 18.30 2.15 9.52
C VAL A 314 16.92 2.29 8.90
N ALA A 315 16.08 3.22 9.36
CA ALA A 315 14.78 3.50 8.76
C ALA A 315 14.92 4.02 7.31
N MET A 316 15.91 4.88 7.03
CA MET A 316 16.23 5.31 5.67
C MET A 316 16.70 4.13 4.80
N ALA A 317 17.50 3.19 5.33
CA ALA A 317 17.90 1.99 4.61
C ALA A 317 16.69 1.09 4.29
N LEU A 318 15.73 0.95 5.21
CA LEU A 318 14.45 0.28 4.98
C LEU A 318 13.61 1.02 3.92
N GLY A 319 13.59 2.36 3.95
CA GLY A 319 12.95 3.20 2.95
C GLY A 319 13.56 3.02 1.56
N PHE A 320 14.88 3.04 1.47
CA PHE A 320 15.62 2.80 0.23
C PHE A 320 15.33 1.41 -0.34
N GLY A 321 15.44 0.36 0.49
CA GLY A 321 15.13 -1.01 0.09
C GLY A 321 13.72 -1.15 -0.44
N ASN A 322 12.72 -0.56 0.23
CA ASN A 322 11.33 -0.57 -0.23
C ASN A 322 11.13 0.23 -1.51
N GLY A 323 11.75 1.42 -1.62
CA GLY A 323 11.65 2.31 -2.76
C GLY A 323 12.13 1.66 -4.06
N ILE A 324 13.32 1.05 -4.04
CA ILE A 324 13.83 0.33 -5.22
C ILE A 324 12.95 -0.86 -5.60
N GLY A 325 12.34 -1.57 -4.64
CA GLY A 325 11.46 -2.72 -4.88
C GLY A 325 9.99 -2.38 -5.17
N SER A 326 9.62 -1.13 -5.11
CA SER A 326 8.23 -0.70 -4.97
C SER A 326 7.25 -1.17 -6.06
N GLY A 327 7.66 -1.19 -7.32
CA GLY A 327 6.81 -1.62 -8.45
C GLY A 327 6.78 -3.13 -8.70
N ILE A 328 7.64 -3.90 -8.04
CA ILE A 328 7.93 -5.28 -8.44
C ILE A 328 6.72 -6.21 -8.37
N LEU A 329 5.89 -6.11 -7.32
CA LEU A 329 4.75 -7.00 -7.14
C LEU A 329 3.69 -6.84 -8.24
N MET A 330 3.38 -5.59 -8.60
CA MET A 330 2.42 -5.30 -9.68
C MET A 330 2.97 -5.70 -11.05
N THR A 331 4.28 -5.51 -11.26
CA THR A 331 4.94 -5.90 -12.51
C THR A 331 4.97 -7.41 -12.66
N LEU A 332 5.34 -8.16 -11.63
CA LEU A 332 5.31 -9.63 -11.64
C LEU A 332 3.89 -10.17 -11.85
N ALA A 333 2.90 -9.55 -11.18
CA ALA A 333 1.50 -9.90 -11.39
C ALA A 333 1.07 -9.69 -12.85
N SER A 334 1.44 -8.55 -13.44
CA SER A 334 1.10 -8.23 -14.83
C SER A 334 1.79 -9.13 -15.85
N ASP A 335 3.07 -9.47 -15.60
CA ASP A 335 3.86 -10.36 -16.46
C ASP A 335 3.35 -11.81 -16.43
N ALA A 336 2.82 -12.26 -15.28
CA ALA A 336 2.37 -13.64 -15.06
C ALA A 336 0.86 -13.82 -15.27
N ALA A 337 0.09 -12.74 -15.38
CA ALA A 337 -1.36 -12.82 -15.47
C ALA A 337 -1.81 -13.44 -16.80
N PRO A 338 -2.71 -14.44 -16.77
CA PRO A 338 -3.26 -15.05 -17.98
C PRO A 338 -4.18 -14.07 -18.73
N ALA A 339 -4.37 -14.31 -20.03
CA ALA A 339 -5.31 -13.52 -20.84
C ALA A 339 -6.77 -13.73 -20.37
N GLN A 340 -7.15 -14.97 -20.07
CA GLN A 340 -8.46 -15.31 -19.53
C GLN A 340 -8.42 -15.34 -18.00
N GLY A 341 -9.39 -14.68 -17.34
CA GLY A 341 -9.43 -14.60 -15.88
C GLY A 341 -8.39 -13.66 -15.26
N ARG A 342 -7.89 -12.67 -16.03
CA ARG A 342 -6.86 -11.71 -15.57
C ARG A 342 -7.28 -10.95 -14.30
N ALA A 343 -8.54 -10.52 -14.23
CA ALA A 343 -9.04 -9.78 -13.08
C ALA A 343 -9.06 -10.65 -11.81
N GLN A 344 -9.50 -11.91 -11.91
CA GLN A 344 -9.50 -12.87 -10.81
C GLN A 344 -8.09 -13.22 -10.35
N PHE A 345 -7.17 -13.38 -11.31
CA PHE A 345 -5.75 -13.61 -11.01
C PHE A 345 -5.13 -12.47 -10.24
N LEU A 346 -5.32 -11.22 -10.70
CA LEU A 346 -4.81 -10.03 -10.02
C LEU A 346 -5.45 -9.83 -8.64
N GLY A 347 -6.73 -10.19 -8.48
CA GLY A 347 -7.41 -10.20 -7.19
C GLY A 347 -6.77 -11.18 -6.20
N LEU A 348 -6.54 -12.44 -6.63
CA LEU A 348 -5.84 -13.45 -5.79
C LEU A 348 -4.41 -13.02 -5.45
N TRP A 349 -3.71 -12.41 -6.41
CA TRP A 349 -2.37 -11.88 -6.18
C TRP A 349 -2.35 -10.79 -5.10
N ARG A 350 -3.33 -9.88 -5.15
CA ARG A 350 -3.49 -8.82 -4.17
C ARG A 350 -3.79 -9.37 -2.77
N VAL A 351 -4.68 -10.36 -2.68
CA VAL A 351 -4.98 -11.05 -1.41
C VAL A 351 -3.71 -11.66 -0.79
N LEU A 352 -2.85 -12.29 -1.59
CA LEU A 352 -1.57 -12.83 -1.11
C LEU A 352 -0.64 -11.73 -0.59
N GLN A 353 -0.52 -10.62 -1.33
CA GLN A 353 0.27 -9.46 -0.93
C GLN A 353 -0.22 -8.87 0.39
N ASP A 354 -1.52 -8.66 0.52
CA ASP A 354 -2.12 -8.03 1.69
C ASP A 354 -2.11 -8.98 2.90
N THR A 355 -2.28 -10.30 2.67
CA THR A 355 -2.07 -11.33 3.70
C THR A 355 -0.62 -11.28 4.21
N GLY A 356 0.36 -11.19 3.32
CA GLY A 356 1.75 -10.97 3.72
C GLY A 356 1.89 -9.71 4.57
N SER A 357 1.31 -8.59 4.13
CA SER A 357 1.37 -7.32 4.84
C SER A 357 0.76 -7.37 6.25
N ALA A 358 -0.26 -8.19 6.46
CA ALA A 358 -0.82 -8.46 7.79
C ALA A 358 0.08 -9.37 8.63
N LEU A 359 0.70 -10.38 8.02
CA LEU A 359 1.59 -11.33 8.72
C LEU A 359 2.86 -10.67 9.26
N GLY A 360 3.42 -9.69 8.55
CA GLY A 360 4.64 -9.00 8.95
C GLY A 360 4.57 -8.44 10.38
N PRO A 361 3.65 -7.53 10.69
CA PRO A 361 3.44 -7.03 12.06
C PRO A 361 3.16 -8.13 13.08
N LEU A 362 2.41 -9.17 12.69
CA LEU A 362 2.09 -10.29 13.60
C LEU A 362 3.31 -11.11 13.98
N ILE A 363 4.26 -11.34 13.06
CA ILE A 363 5.53 -12.02 13.35
C ILE A 363 6.35 -11.19 14.35
N VAL A 364 6.44 -9.88 14.15
CA VAL A 364 7.14 -8.98 15.10
C VAL A 364 6.45 -9.01 16.46
N SER A 365 5.12 -8.96 16.51
CA SER A 365 4.32 -9.01 17.72
C SER A 365 4.48 -10.34 18.48
N ALA A 366 4.54 -11.45 17.74
CA ALA A 366 4.78 -12.77 18.34
C ALA A 366 6.15 -12.84 19.03
N GLY A 367 7.21 -12.28 18.42
CA GLY A 367 8.52 -12.16 19.07
C GLY A 367 8.45 -11.32 20.35
N ALA A 368 7.78 -10.17 20.31
CA ALA A 368 7.57 -9.33 21.50
C ALA A 368 6.78 -10.05 22.59
N ALA A 369 5.76 -10.84 22.25
CA ALA A 369 4.98 -11.66 23.18
C ALA A 369 5.82 -12.76 23.83
N LEU A 370 6.79 -13.33 23.13
CA LEU A 370 7.73 -14.33 23.62
C LEU A 370 8.91 -13.71 24.41
N GLY A 371 8.85 -12.41 24.70
CA GLY A 371 9.83 -11.71 25.54
C GLY A 371 10.96 -11.01 24.78
N SER A 372 11.00 -11.06 23.44
CA SER A 372 12.04 -10.39 22.67
C SER A 372 11.51 -9.74 21.40
N LEU A 373 11.32 -8.41 21.44
CA LEU A 373 10.98 -7.63 20.23
C LEU A 373 12.07 -7.80 19.16
N ALA A 374 13.35 -7.82 19.54
CA ALA A 374 14.47 -8.05 18.65
C ALA A 374 14.37 -9.39 17.91
N ALA A 375 13.97 -10.47 18.59
CA ALA A 375 13.78 -11.79 17.97
C ALA A 375 12.66 -11.75 16.90
N GLY A 376 11.56 -11.06 17.15
CA GLY A 376 10.49 -10.85 16.16
C GLY A 376 10.97 -10.06 14.93
N ILE A 377 11.78 -9.02 15.15
CA ILE A 377 12.40 -8.24 14.08
C ILE A 377 13.37 -9.10 13.26
N TRP A 378 14.24 -9.90 13.90
CA TRP A 378 15.14 -10.81 13.21
C TRP A 378 14.41 -11.91 12.44
N ALA A 379 13.32 -12.46 13.00
CA ALA A 379 12.48 -13.42 12.28
C ALA A 379 11.92 -12.83 10.98
N THR A 380 11.49 -11.56 10.99
CA THR A 380 11.08 -10.86 9.75
C THR A 380 12.29 -10.52 8.87
N GLY A 381 13.45 -10.21 9.44
CA GLY A 381 14.69 -9.96 8.71
C GLY A 381 15.13 -11.17 7.86
N VAL A 382 14.97 -12.39 8.38
CA VAL A 382 15.25 -13.64 7.65
C VAL A 382 14.35 -13.82 6.43
N LEU A 383 13.15 -13.24 6.43
CA LEU A 383 12.28 -13.26 5.26
C LEU A 383 12.91 -12.53 4.05
N GLY A 384 13.84 -11.58 4.29
CA GLY A 384 14.56 -10.86 3.25
C GLY A 384 15.35 -11.77 2.32
N PRO A 385 16.39 -12.46 2.81
CA PRO A 385 17.14 -13.43 1.98
C PRO A 385 16.27 -14.59 1.49
N THR A 386 15.25 -15.05 2.22
CA THR A 386 14.33 -16.10 1.75
C THR A 386 13.49 -15.61 0.56
N ALA A 387 12.96 -14.38 0.62
CA ALA A 387 12.25 -13.77 -0.51
C ALA A 387 13.19 -13.55 -1.71
N ALA A 388 14.43 -13.09 -1.46
CA ALA A 388 15.43 -12.92 -2.50
C ALA A 388 15.76 -14.23 -3.20
N ALA A 389 15.96 -15.32 -2.45
CA ALA A 389 16.20 -16.66 -2.99
C ALA A 389 14.98 -17.17 -3.77
N ALA A 390 13.78 -16.97 -3.26
CA ALA A 390 12.53 -17.30 -3.95
C ALA A 390 12.40 -16.57 -5.29
N LEU A 391 12.67 -15.26 -5.30
CA LEU A 391 12.66 -14.44 -6.52
C LEU A 391 13.73 -14.89 -7.51
N ALA A 392 14.95 -15.12 -7.06
CA ALA A 392 16.03 -15.61 -7.91
C ALA A 392 15.70 -16.93 -8.59
N ARG A 393 15.03 -17.85 -7.84
CA ARG A 393 14.68 -19.20 -8.29
C ARG A 393 13.46 -19.25 -9.20
N TRP A 394 12.42 -18.43 -8.91
CA TRP A 394 11.11 -18.60 -9.54
C TRP A 394 10.78 -17.53 -10.57
N VAL A 395 11.25 -16.28 -10.44
CA VAL A 395 10.95 -15.24 -11.42
C VAL A 395 11.40 -15.62 -12.84
N PRO A 396 12.62 -16.22 -13.06
CA PRO A 396 13.04 -16.62 -14.41
C PRO A 396 12.20 -17.72 -15.06
N ARG A 397 11.39 -18.46 -14.28
CA ARG A 397 10.50 -19.52 -14.77
C ARG A 397 9.17 -18.99 -15.29
N TRP A 398 8.72 -17.84 -14.75
CA TRP A 398 7.40 -17.31 -15.01
C TRP A 398 7.37 -16.01 -15.82
N THR A 399 8.53 -15.37 -16.02
CA THR A 399 8.62 -14.17 -16.85
C THR A 399 9.91 -14.14 -17.67
N VAL A 400 9.80 -13.82 -18.95
CA VAL A 400 10.92 -13.60 -19.84
C VAL A 400 11.73 -12.34 -19.48
N HIS A 401 11.11 -11.44 -18.72
CA HIS A 401 11.71 -10.17 -18.28
C HIS A 401 12.49 -10.27 -16.97
N ALA A 402 12.77 -11.48 -16.47
CA ALA A 402 13.49 -11.71 -15.22
C ALA A 402 14.89 -11.05 -15.21
N ASN A 403 15.67 -11.29 -16.25
CA ASN A 403 17.02 -10.76 -16.41
C ASN A 403 17.43 -10.70 -17.90
N ARG A 404 18.66 -10.23 -18.17
CA ARG A 404 19.17 -10.13 -19.55
C ARG A 404 19.27 -11.49 -20.25
N THR A 405 19.59 -12.55 -19.53
CA THR A 405 19.72 -13.92 -20.09
C THR A 405 18.36 -14.43 -20.57
N THR A 406 17.32 -14.30 -19.76
CA THR A 406 15.95 -14.73 -20.13
C THR A 406 15.40 -13.94 -21.31
N ARG A 407 15.69 -12.63 -21.37
CA ARG A 407 15.30 -11.76 -22.50
C ARG A 407 15.98 -12.19 -23.79
N ARG A 408 17.30 -12.41 -23.76
CA ARG A 408 18.07 -12.90 -24.94
C ARG A 408 17.54 -14.24 -25.42
N ALA A 409 17.27 -15.17 -24.52
CA ALA A 409 16.69 -16.48 -24.85
C ALA A 409 15.31 -16.36 -25.52
N ALA A 410 14.55 -15.30 -25.21
CA ALA A 410 13.25 -14.98 -25.81
C ALA A 410 13.37 -14.09 -27.08
N GLY A 411 14.57 -13.81 -27.58
CA GLY A 411 14.80 -12.96 -28.78
C GLY A 411 14.55 -11.46 -28.54
N ILE A 412 14.44 -11.02 -27.28
CA ILE A 412 14.22 -9.61 -26.92
C ILE A 412 15.60 -8.93 -26.81
N HIS A 413 15.95 -8.14 -27.80
CA HIS A 413 17.17 -7.32 -27.81
C HIS A 413 16.81 -5.96 -27.18
N THR A 414 17.51 -5.56 -26.10
CA THR A 414 17.40 -4.24 -25.43
C THR A 414 18.60 -3.37 -25.80
#